data_d5cce89e72af8cffeb30d096186f108a
#
_entry.id   d5cce89e72af8cffeb30d096186f108a
#
_cell.length_a   1.000
_cell.length_b   1.000
_cell.length_c   1.000
_cell.angle_alpha   90.00
_cell.angle_beta   90.00
_cell.angle_gamma   90.00
#
_symmetry.space_group_name_H-M   'P 1'
#
loop_
_entity.id
_entity.type
_entity.pdbx_description
1 polymer ?
#
loop_
_entity_poly.entity_id
_entity_poly.type
_entity_poly.pdbx_seq_one_letter_code
_entity_poly.pdbx_strand_id
1 'polypeptide(L)'
;MKIAVKFLIALGLSLLLVWAVRTYAFTVFTVPAGGLPPHLEEGNRVIVNRIDCDFFDRGEVVVFRDSVLAPYKNQGRSQPRKFVAEAYFIGRIEKLPGDTILVDTASYVIPTVCCRRCGCKDCRFYLLKTPTGQQLVHKHQMIGKAYKLF
;
A
#
# COMPACT_ATOMS: atom_id res chain seq x y z
N MET A 1 -36.97 -11.83 -30.51
CA MET A 1 -35.83 -12.62 -29.99
C MET A 1 -34.46 -11.97 -30.23
N LYS A 2 -34.09 -11.49 -31.42
CA LYS A 2 -32.75 -10.92 -31.69
C LYS A 2 -32.40 -9.68 -30.86
N ILE A 3 -33.37 -8.82 -30.53
CA ILE A 3 -33.16 -7.57 -29.74
C ILE A 3 -32.90 -7.91 -28.26
N ALA A 4 -33.66 -8.81 -27.69
CA ALA A 4 -33.51 -9.25 -26.31
C ALA A 4 -32.12 -9.91 -26.06
N VAL A 5 -31.67 -10.72 -27.01
CA VAL A 5 -30.34 -11.36 -26.92
C VAL A 5 -29.22 -10.30 -26.97
N LYS A 6 -29.31 -9.30 -27.85
CA LYS A 6 -28.34 -8.21 -27.91
C LYS A 6 -28.29 -7.41 -26.62
N PHE A 7 -29.46 -7.14 -26.03
CA PHE A 7 -29.56 -6.42 -24.76
C PHE A 7 -28.93 -7.21 -23.61
N LEU A 8 -29.17 -8.53 -23.51
CA LEU A 8 -28.58 -9.39 -22.51
C LEU A 8 -27.05 -9.48 -22.63
N ILE A 9 -26.53 -9.55 -23.87
CA ILE A 9 -25.09 -9.53 -24.11
C ILE A 9 -24.48 -8.20 -23.66
N ALA A 10 -25.09 -7.07 -24.04
CA ALA A 10 -24.60 -5.76 -23.63
C ALA A 10 -24.61 -5.57 -22.10
N LEU A 11 -25.69 -6.03 -21.44
CA LEU A 11 -25.81 -6.00 -19.98
C LEU A 11 -24.72 -6.86 -19.32
N GLY A 12 -24.52 -8.08 -19.81
CA GLY A 12 -23.48 -8.98 -19.30
C GLY A 12 -22.07 -8.40 -19.46
N LEU A 13 -21.78 -7.80 -20.62
CA LEU A 13 -20.50 -7.16 -20.88
C LEU A 13 -20.24 -5.96 -19.97
N SER A 14 -21.26 -5.11 -19.75
CA SER A 14 -21.15 -3.96 -18.86
C SER A 14 -20.92 -4.37 -17.40
N LEU A 15 -21.61 -5.39 -16.91
CA LEU A 15 -21.41 -5.92 -15.56
C LEU A 15 -20.00 -6.52 -15.38
N LEU A 16 -19.52 -7.24 -16.39
CA LEU A 16 -18.18 -7.82 -16.39
C LEU A 16 -17.10 -6.71 -16.35
N LEU A 17 -17.30 -5.64 -17.12
CA LEU A 17 -16.38 -4.51 -17.14
C LEU A 17 -16.34 -3.78 -15.79
N VAL A 18 -17.50 -3.52 -15.18
CA VAL A 18 -17.58 -2.91 -13.85
C VAL A 18 -16.90 -3.81 -12.80
N TRP A 19 -17.14 -5.12 -12.86
CA TRP A 19 -16.50 -6.08 -11.96
C TRP A 19 -14.97 -6.08 -12.13
N ALA A 20 -14.48 -6.09 -13.37
CA ALA A 20 -13.05 -6.04 -13.67
C ALA A 20 -12.39 -4.76 -13.13
N VAL A 21 -12.98 -3.59 -13.40
CA VAL A 21 -12.46 -2.30 -12.90
C VAL A 21 -12.43 -2.30 -11.38
N ARG A 22 -13.50 -2.74 -10.71
CA ARG A 22 -13.56 -2.78 -9.26
C ARG A 22 -12.51 -3.73 -8.65
N THR A 23 -12.24 -4.85 -9.32
CA THR A 23 -11.32 -5.86 -8.79
C THR A 23 -9.85 -5.49 -9.00
N TYR A 24 -9.52 -4.90 -10.15
CA TYR A 24 -8.13 -4.67 -10.55
C TYR A 24 -7.65 -3.23 -10.33
N ALA A 25 -8.54 -2.23 -10.47
CA ALA A 25 -8.14 -0.83 -10.42
C ALA A 25 -8.18 -0.23 -9.01
N PHE A 26 -9.19 -0.59 -8.23
CA PHE A 26 -9.43 0.06 -6.93
C PHE A 26 -9.68 -0.97 -5.82
N THR A 27 -9.05 -0.73 -4.69
CA THR A 27 -9.26 -1.52 -3.47
C THR A 27 -9.64 -0.58 -2.34
N VAL A 28 -10.68 -0.93 -1.58
CA VAL A 28 -11.04 -0.19 -0.36
C VAL A 28 -10.25 -0.73 0.81
N PHE A 29 -9.59 0.17 1.52
CA PHE A 29 -8.80 -0.14 2.70
C PHE A 29 -9.34 0.65 3.89
N THR A 30 -9.34 0.04 5.09
CA THR A 30 -9.71 0.72 6.33
C THR A 30 -8.43 1.12 7.06
N VAL A 31 -8.35 2.38 7.47
CA VAL A 31 -7.20 2.93 8.19
C VAL A 31 -7.06 2.21 9.53
N PRO A 32 -5.89 1.60 9.83
CA PRO A 32 -5.65 0.90 11.06
C PRO A 32 -5.56 1.85 12.26
N ALA A 33 -5.48 1.25 13.47
CA ALA A 33 -5.33 1.97 14.72
C ALA A 33 -4.14 2.96 14.68
N GLY A 34 -4.35 4.16 15.23
CA GLY A 34 -3.39 5.25 15.24
C GLY A 34 -3.57 6.29 14.14
N GLY A 35 -4.33 5.98 13.09
CA GLY A 35 -4.62 6.94 12.02
C GLY A 35 -3.38 7.55 11.35
N LEU A 36 -3.59 8.55 10.50
CA LEU A 36 -2.50 9.32 9.87
C LEU A 36 -2.89 10.81 9.82
N PRO A 37 -2.68 11.56 10.93
CA PRO A 37 -3.05 12.99 10.97
C PRO A 37 -2.39 13.80 9.84
N PRO A 38 -3.00 14.92 9.36
CA PRO A 38 -4.19 15.57 9.90
C PRO A 38 -5.52 15.09 9.29
N HIS A 39 -5.55 14.25 8.27
CA HIS A 39 -6.78 14.01 7.50
C HIS A 39 -7.32 12.57 7.54
N LEU A 40 -6.56 11.64 8.09
CA LEU A 40 -6.94 10.23 8.14
C LEU A 40 -6.98 9.75 9.58
N GLU A 41 -8.18 9.59 10.09
CA GLU A 41 -8.43 9.04 11.42
C GLU A 41 -8.59 7.52 11.34
N GLU A 42 -8.42 6.86 12.48
CA GLU A 42 -8.68 5.44 12.62
C GLU A 42 -10.11 5.09 12.19
N GLY A 43 -10.26 4.02 11.42
CA GLY A 43 -11.54 3.56 10.92
C GLY A 43 -12.02 4.24 9.64
N ASN A 44 -11.39 5.33 9.19
CA ASN A 44 -11.71 5.96 7.91
C ASN A 44 -11.48 4.97 6.78
N ARG A 45 -12.33 5.06 5.74
CA ARG A 45 -12.18 4.26 4.52
C ARG A 45 -11.43 5.06 3.47
N VAL A 46 -10.44 4.44 2.86
CA VAL A 46 -9.67 5.00 1.75
C VAL A 46 -9.80 4.11 0.52
N ILE A 47 -9.86 4.73 -0.64
CA ILE A 47 -9.73 4.03 -1.91
C ILE A 47 -8.26 4.03 -2.29
N VAL A 48 -7.74 2.86 -2.59
CA VAL A 48 -6.37 2.67 -3.08
C VAL A 48 -6.40 2.51 -4.59
N ASN A 49 -5.80 3.46 -5.29
CA ASN A 49 -5.59 3.40 -6.74
C ASN A 49 -4.33 2.57 -7.02
N ARG A 50 -4.50 1.45 -7.70
CA ARG A 50 -3.42 0.52 -8.04
C ARG A 50 -2.88 0.71 -9.46
N ILE A 51 -3.52 1.56 -10.26
CA ILE A 51 -3.12 1.80 -11.66
C ILE A 51 -1.95 2.76 -11.71
N ASP A 52 -2.01 3.84 -10.92
CA ASP A 52 -0.99 4.88 -10.88
C ASP A 52 -0.03 4.63 -9.72
N CYS A 53 0.91 3.72 -9.93
CA CYS A 53 1.91 3.30 -8.94
C CYS A 53 3.36 3.58 -9.41
N ASP A 54 3.54 4.32 -10.51
CA ASP A 54 4.88 4.51 -11.05
C ASP A 54 5.64 5.67 -10.42
N PHE A 55 4.94 6.73 -10.07
CA PHE A 55 5.52 7.92 -9.47
C PHE A 55 4.73 8.32 -8.24
N PHE A 56 5.45 8.66 -7.19
CA PHE A 56 4.88 9.11 -5.93
C PHE A 56 5.49 10.46 -5.56
N ASP A 57 4.66 11.39 -5.05
CA ASP A 57 5.06 12.72 -4.65
C ASP A 57 5.05 12.88 -3.12
N ARG A 58 5.74 13.94 -2.63
CA ARG A 58 5.71 14.26 -1.21
C ARG A 58 4.31 14.62 -0.75
N GLY A 59 3.95 14.13 0.42
CA GLY A 59 2.65 14.38 1.04
C GLY A 59 1.56 13.40 0.59
N GLU A 60 1.77 12.61 -0.47
CA GLU A 60 0.84 11.57 -0.87
C GLU A 60 0.73 10.48 0.19
N VAL A 61 -0.49 9.95 0.31
CA VAL A 61 -0.76 8.81 1.18
C VAL A 61 -0.74 7.55 0.36
N VAL A 62 -0.02 6.55 0.84
CA VAL A 62 0.14 5.27 0.14
C VAL A 62 -0.16 4.12 1.07
N VAL A 63 -0.67 3.04 0.50
CA VAL A 63 -0.78 1.75 1.17
C VAL A 63 0.37 0.88 0.70
N PHE A 64 1.04 0.25 1.65
CA PHE A 64 2.17 -0.64 1.39
C PHE A 64 2.05 -1.93 2.18
N ARG A 65 2.77 -2.94 1.73
CA ARG A 65 2.83 -4.27 2.35
C ARG A 65 4.16 -4.42 3.06
N ASP A 66 4.10 -4.90 4.30
CA ASP A 66 5.30 -5.22 5.06
C ASP A 66 5.12 -6.53 5.83
N SER A 67 6.24 -7.11 6.21
CA SER A 67 6.29 -8.38 6.93
C SER A 67 6.28 -8.13 8.43
N VAL A 68 5.27 -8.64 9.12
CA VAL A 68 5.20 -8.58 10.58
C VAL A 68 5.37 -9.96 11.19
N LEU A 69 6.08 -10.00 12.32
CA LEU A 69 6.17 -11.20 13.14
C LEU A 69 4.88 -11.35 13.94
N ALA A 70 3.96 -12.18 13.46
CA ALA A 70 2.72 -12.46 14.15
C ALA A 70 2.89 -13.62 15.15
N PRO A 71 2.32 -13.52 16.35
CA PRO A 71 2.29 -14.64 17.28
C PRO A 71 1.35 -15.72 16.76
N TYR A 72 1.85 -16.92 16.60
CA TYR A 72 1.01 -18.07 16.24
C TYR A 72 0.21 -18.49 17.49
N LYS A 73 -1.12 -18.41 17.40
CA LYS A 73 -2.03 -18.81 18.45
C LYS A 73 -2.13 -20.33 18.50
N ASN A 74 -1.15 -20.99 19.12
CA ASN A 74 -1.23 -22.42 19.37
C ASN A 74 -2.19 -22.72 20.51
N GLN A 75 -3.26 -23.42 20.22
CA GLN A 75 -4.02 -24.11 21.24
C GLN A 75 -3.15 -25.27 21.78
N GLY A 76 -2.56 -25.11 22.94
CA GLY A 76 -2.07 -26.23 23.75
C GLY A 76 -0.57 -26.58 23.73
N ARG A 77 0.33 -25.76 23.22
CA ARG A 77 1.81 -25.96 23.38
C ARG A 77 2.55 -24.71 23.85
N SER A 78 3.47 -24.95 24.76
CA SER A 78 4.12 -23.93 25.62
C SER A 78 5.15 -23.02 24.95
N GLN A 79 5.23 -22.93 23.62
CA GLN A 79 6.10 -21.95 22.95
C GLN A 79 5.37 -21.30 21.77
N PRO A 80 5.21 -19.96 21.79
CA PRO A 80 4.64 -19.25 20.64
C PRO A 80 5.66 -19.28 19.49
N ARG A 81 5.37 -20.04 18.46
CA ARG A 81 6.11 -19.91 17.20
C ARG A 81 5.69 -18.62 16.53
N LYS A 82 6.65 -17.75 16.25
CA LYS A 82 6.44 -16.56 15.44
C LYS A 82 6.46 -16.96 13.97
N PHE A 83 5.47 -16.55 13.21
CA PHE A 83 5.49 -16.69 11.76
C PHE A 83 5.48 -15.32 11.10
N VAL A 84 6.08 -15.22 9.93
CA VAL A 84 6.10 -14.00 9.14
C VAL A 84 4.74 -13.91 8.43
N ALA A 85 3.95 -12.92 8.79
CA ALA A 85 2.70 -12.58 8.12
C ALA A 85 2.87 -11.30 7.33
N GLU A 86 2.30 -11.25 6.15
CA GLU A 86 2.20 -10.00 5.39
C GLU A 86 1.03 -9.18 5.93
N ALA A 87 1.29 -7.93 6.24
CA ALA A 87 0.28 -6.98 6.68
C ALA A 87 0.31 -5.72 5.82
N TYR A 88 -0.84 -5.07 5.73
CA TYR A 88 -0.99 -3.82 4.98
C TYR A 88 -0.93 -2.65 5.94
N PHE A 89 -0.14 -1.67 5.58
CA PHE A 89 0.07 -0.44 6.34
C PHE A 89 -0.24 0.77 5.47
N ILE A 90 -0.53 1.88 6.14
CA ILE A 90 -0.74 3.16 5.50
C ILE A 90 0.36 4.13 5.96
N GLY A 91 0.87 4.93 5.04
CA GLY A 91 1.89 5.92 5.34
C GLY A 91 1.79 7.13 4.43
N ARG A 92 2.32 8.26 4.90
CA ARG A 92 2.45 9.48 4.11
C ARG A 92 3.90 9.65 3.69
N ILE A 93 4.12 9.95 2.42
CA ILE A 93 5.47 10.18 1.89
C ILE A 93 6.03 11.49 2.44
N GLU A 94 7.13 11.41 3.16
CA GLU A 94 7.86 12.57 3.68
C GLU A 94 9.07 12.90 2.82
N LYS A 95 9.80 11.88 2.36
CA LYS A 95 11.03 12.06 1.57
C LYS A 95 11.03 11.15 0.35
N LEU A 96 11.60 11.68 -0.72
CA LEU A 96 11.72 11.00 -2.02
C LEU A 96 13.13 10.38 -2.18
N PRO A 97 13.31 9.48 -3.16
CA PRO A 97 14.64 9.01 -3.54
C PRO A 97 15.58 10.17 -3.89
N GLY A 98 16.77 10.17 -3.34
CA GLY A 98 17.75 11.25 -3.48
C GLY A 98 17.70 12.32 -2.39
N ASP A 99 16.67 12.35 -1.56
CA ASP A 99 16.61 13.26 -0.41
C ASP A 99 17.56 12.82 0.71
N THR A 100 18.02 13.79 1.48
CA THR A 100 18.82 13.52 2.68
C THR A 100 17.91 13.35 3.89
N ILE A 101 18.16 12.32 4.67
CA ILE A 101 17.55 12.06 5.97
C ILE A 101 18.60 12.12 7.07
N LEU A 102 18.20 12.60 8.24
CA LEU A 102 19.02 12.57 9.45
C LEU A 102 18.57 11.37 10.29
N VAL A 103 19.52 10.49 10.58
CA VAL A 103 19.30 9.37 11.50
C VAL A 103 20.30 9.54 12.62
N ASP A 104 19.79 9.84 13.83
CA ASP A 104 20.58 10.23 14.98
C ASP A 104 21.46 11.46 14.66
N THR A 105 22.77 11.29 14.51
CA THR A 105 23.75 12.35 14.23
C THR A 105 24.33 12.30 12.81
N ALA A 106 23.98 11.26 12.04
CA ALA A 106 24.50 11.06 10.70
C ALA A 106 23.48 11.39 9.61
N SER A 107 23.94 12.00 8.52
CA SER A 107 23.09 12.27 7.36
C SER A 107 23.26 11.17 6.31
N TYR A 108 22.14 10.64 5.83
CA TYR A 108 22.10 9.62 4.79
C TYR A 108 21.27 10.08 3.61
N VAL A 109 21.74 9.77 2.41
CA VAL A 109 20.96 10.03 1.19
C VAL A 109 20.15 8.78 0.85
N ILE A 110 18.84 8.95 0.62
CA ILE A 110 17.96 7.84 0.22
C ILE A 110 18.41 7.34 -1.16
N PRO A 111 18.71 6.04 -1.32
CA PRO A 111 19.19 5.49 -2.57
C PRO A 111 18.21 5.71 -3.73
N THR A 112 18.72 6.18 -4.86
CA THR A 112 17.97 6.33 -6.12
C THR A 112 18.11 5.11 -7.03
N VAL A 113 19.11 4.26 -6.76
CA VAL A 113 19.48 3.12 -7.60
C VAL A 113 19.30 1.81 -6.85
N CYS A 114 18.92 0.78 -7.59
CA CYS A 114 18.73 -0.56 -7.05
C CYS A 114 19.98 -1.19 -6.49
N CYS A 115 19.83 -1.93 -5.40
CA CYS A 115 20.88 -2.75 -4.81
C CYS A 115 21.29 -3.95 -5.68
N ARG A 116 20.73 -4.17 -6.85
CA ARG A 116 20.93 -5.31 -7.77
C ARG A 116 20.63 -6.70 -7.18
N ARG A 117 20.35 -6.79 -5.89
CA ARG A 117 20.09 -8.07 -5.20
C ARG A 117 18.61 -8.48 -5.21
N CYS A 118 17.69 -7.51 -5.33
CA CYS A 118 16.26 -7.78 -5.24
C CYS A 118 15.62 -8.24 -6.57
N GLY A 119 16.34 -8.20 -7.70
CA GLY A 119 15.79 -8.54 -9.02
C GLY A 119 14.69 -7.61 -9.53
N CYS A 120 14.39 -6.54 -8.81
CA CYS A 120 13.34 -5.58 -9.17
C CYS A 120 13.82 -4.66 -10.29
N LYS A 121 12.93 -4.29 -11.20
CA LYS A 121 13.21 -3.30 -12.25
C LYS A 121 13.33 -1.88 -11.68
N ASP A 122 12.63 -1.60 -10.58
CA ASP A 122 12.60 -0.29 -9.94
C ASP A 122 12.72 -0.46 -8.42
N CYS A 123 13.82 -0.01 -7.86
CA CYS A 123 14.22 -0.20 -6.47
C CYS A 123 14.31 1.12 -5.70
N ARG A 124 13.49 2.09 -6.05
CA ARG A 124 13.45 3.35 -5.32
C ARG A 124 12.93 3.14 -3.90
N PHE A 125 13.53 3.85 -2.94
CA PHE A 125 13.11 3.88 -1.56
C PHE A 125 12.43 5.21 -1.25
N TYR A 126 11.43 5.17 -0.41
CA TYR A 126 10.68 6.33 0.06
C TYR A 126 10.64 6.32 1.58
N LEU A 127 10.82 7.46 2.21
CA LEU A 127 10.61 7.60 3.64
C LEU A 127 9.14 7.94 3.89
N LEU A 128 8.47 7.06 4.60
CA LEU A 128 7.07 7.19 4.94
C LEU A 128 6.92 7.50 6.43
N LYS A 129 6.01 8.44 6.73
CA LYS A 129 5.49 8.61 8.08
C LYS A 129 4.29 7.69 8.25
N THR A 130 4.40 6.76 9.18
CA THR A 130 3.36 5.81 9.56
C THR A 130 2.82 6.13 10.95
N PRO A 131 1.70 5.54 11.38
CA PRO A 131 1.21 5.70 12.75
C PRO A 131 2.22 5.28 13.83
N THR A 132 3.11 4.36 13.49
CA THR A 132 4.14 3.82 14.40
C THR A 132 5.47 4.57 14.34
N GLY A 133 5.65 5.50 13.42
CA GLY A 133 6.88 6.27 13.23
C GLY A 133 7.30 6.40 11.77
N GLN A 134 8.55 6.76 11.55
CA GLN A 134 9.11 6.85 10.20
C GLN A 134 9.65 5.49 9.76
N GLN A 135 9.37 5.12 8.52
CA GLN A 135 9.82 3.86 7.93
C GLN A 135 10.30 4.07 6.50
N LEU A 136 11.43 3.45 6.16
CA LEU A 136 11.93 3.42 4.80
C LEU A 136 11.30 2.23 4.07
N VAL A 137 10.52 2.51 3.03
CA VAL A 137 9.74 1.53 2.28
C VAL A 137 10.20 1.48 0.84
N HIS A 138 10.34 0.27 0.33
CA HIS A 138 10.73 0.02 -1.05
C HIS A 138 9.52 0.15 -1.99
N LYS A 139 9.72 0.69 -3.21
CA LYS A 139 8.63 0.87 -4.18
C LYS A 139 7.83 -0.40 -4.45
N HIS A 140 8.49 -1.56 -4.54
CA HIS A 140 7.78 -2.82 -4.82
C HIS A 140 6.84 -3.27 -3.68
N GLN A 141 7.01 -2.72 -2.47
CA GLN A 141 6.11 -2.98 -1.35
C GLN A 141 4.86 -2.08 -1.42
N MET A 142 4.91 -0.98 -2.18
CA MET A 142 3.80 -0.06 -2.34
C MET A 142 2.73 -0.67 -3.24
N ILE A 143 1.48 -0.57 -2.81
CA ILE A 143 0.32 -1.12 -3.52
C ILE A 143 -0.35 -0.06 -4.36
N GLY A 144 -0.41 1.16 -3.86
CA GLY A 144 -1.01 2.27 -4.59
C GLY A 144 -1.23 3.50 -3.73
N LYS A 145 -1.68 4.57 -4.40
CA LYS A 145 -2.05 5.84 -3.77
C LYS A 145 -3.40 5.73 -3.10
N ALA A 146 -3.50 6.23 -1.86
CA ALA A 146 -4.71 6.18 -1.06
C ALA A 146 -5.40 7.54 -1.03
N TYR A 147 -6.69 7.54 -1.35
CA TYR A 147 -7.54 8.73 -1.32
C TYR A 147 -8.64 8.53 -0.28
N LYS A 148 -8.87 9.54 0.57
CA LYS A 148 -9.95 9.51 1.56
C LYS A 148 -11.29 9.47 0.85
N LEU A 149 -12.16 8.56 1.28
CA LEU A 149 -13.50 8.43 0.72
C LEU A 149 -14.49 9.35 1.43
N PHE A 150 -14.39 9.46 2.76
CA PHE A 150 -15.23 10.30 3.61
C PHE A 150 -14.49 10.61 4.91
#